data_881c451d4807d0b068f1f2d8b9289446
#
_entry.id   881c451d4807d0b068f1f2d8b9289446
#
_cell.length_a   1.000
_cell.length_b   1.000
_cell.length_c   1.000
_cell.angle_alpha   90.00
_cell.angle_beta   90.00
_cell.angle_gamma   90.00
#
_symmetry.space_group_name_H-M   'P 1'
#
loop_
_entity.id
_entity.type
_entity.pdbx_description
1 polymer ?
#
loop_
_entity_poly.entity_id
_entity_poly.type
_entity_poly.pdbx_seq_one_letter_code
_entity_poly.pdbx_strand_id
1 'polypeptide(L)'
;DLYEASRRCHDITSRYLNLEDTSDIIIDTKLKLKDCLDLFTNTILERWTPFVGNDDFQKHFLSISYNGGKDCQVLMIIYLASLYKKFAQLLESKDLKIPAVYLKAYDNFSELIGFIQESKSLYNLDLYVTKTNCMEDTLREYLDSRQSKNNETIGILLGTRQSDAINYKMEAIQPTDKNYPKFMRIQPILDWTLKNVWSFLLFSNEPHCSLYKLGYTSLGKPSETVPNPWLFNEPTNPNLQNGELFIKETPEKIDVAEIAYLPGWYLIDDSK
;
A
#
# COMPACT_ATOMS: atom_id res chain seq x y z
N ASP A 1 -0.02 10.86 16.15
CA ASP A 1 1.44 10.96 15.90
C ASP A 1 1.97 9.67 15.26
N LEU A 2 3.22 9.68 14.81
CA LEU A 2 3.82 8.55 14.10
C LEU A 2 4.06 7.34 15.02
N TYR A 3 4.39 7.55 16.29
CA TYR A 3 4.60 6.47 17.24
C TYR A 3 3.34 5.63 17.41
N GLU A 4 2.21 6.26 17.69
CA GLU A 4 0.93 5.56 17.87
C GLU A 4 0.45 4.87 16.60
N ALA A 5 0.62 5.51 15.42
CA ALA A 5 0.30 4.89 14.14
C ALA A 5 1.15 3.63 13.89
N SER A 6 2.46 3.72 14.15
CA SER A 6 3.40 2.62 13.96
C SER A 6 3.16 1.48 14.96
N ARG A 7 2.87 1.80 16.23
CA ARG A 7 2.51 0.83 17.27
C ARG A 7 1.23 0.07 16.89
N ARG A 8 0.19 0.79 16.49
CA ARG A 8 -1.08 0.20 16.03
C ARG A 8 -0.85 -0.76 14.85
N CYS A 9 -0.07 -0.34 13.84
CA CYS A 9 0.25 -1.20 12.70
C CYS A 9 1.07 -2.43 13.11
N HIS A 10 1.99 -2.30 14.05
CA HIS A 10 2.74 -3.43 14.62
C HIS A 10 1.81 -4.43 15.35
N ASP A 11 0.87 -3.93 16.13
CA ASP A 11 -0.10 -4.77 16.83
C ASP A 11 -1.01 -5.52 15.83
N ILE A 12 -1.41 -4.86 14.73
CA ILE A 12 -2.17 -5.48 13.64
C ILE A 12 -1.38 -6.63 13.00
N THR A 13 -0.14 -6.38 12.58
CA THR A 13 0.69 -7.41 11.95
C THR A 13 0.95 -8.58 12.90
N SER A 14 1.20 -8.30 14.17
CA SER A 14 1.40 -9.32 15.21
C SER A 14 0.16 -10.18 15.42
N ARG A 15 -1.02 -9.58 15.50
CA ARG A 15 -2.30 -10.31 15.62
C ARG A 15 -2.57 -11.18 14.40
N TYR A 16 -2.31 -10.67 13.18
CA TYR A 16 -2.51 -11.45 11.95
C TYR A 16 -1.60 -12.68 11.92
N LEU A 17 -0.33 -12.53 12.26
CA LEU A 17 0.64 -13.64 12.32
C LEU A 17 0.25 -14.71 13.35
N ASN A 18 -0.42 -14.33 14.42
CA ASN A 18 -0.85 -15.22 15.50
C ASN A 18 -2.27 -15.77 15.33
N LEU A 19 -2.95 -15.54 14.20
CA LEU A 19 -4.25 -16.16 13.94
C LEU A 19 -4.13 -17.69 14.01
N GLU A 20 -5.10 -18.35 14.63
CA GLU A 20 -5.17 -19.81 14.66
C GLU A 20 -5.83 -20.42 13.41
N ASP A 21 -6.34 -19.55 12.51
CA ASP A 21 -6.97 -19.97 11.25
C ASP A 21 -5.93 -20.65 10.34
N THR A 22 -6.29 -21.85 9.87
CA THR A 22 -5.47 -22.72 9.02
C THR A 22 -5.93 -22.76 7.58
N SER A 23 -6.79 -21.83 7.15
CA SER A 23 -7.16 -21.71 5.75
C SER A 23 -5.96 -21.35 4.87
N ASP A 24 -5.92 -21.86 3.65
CA ASP A 24 -4.79 -21.70 2.74
C ASP A 24 -4.42 -20.23 2.53
N ILE A 25 -5.44 -19.35 2.44
CA ILE A 25 -5.21 -17.90 2.24
C ILE A 25 -4.54 -17.25 3.45
N ILE A 26 -4.95 -17.63 4.66
CA ILE A 26 -4.33 -17.10 5.89
C ILE A 26 -2.90 -17.60 6.03
N ILE A 27 -2.65 -18.90 5.78
CA ILE A 27 -1.30 -19.47 5.81
C ILE A 27 -0.40 -18.76 4.79
N ASP A 28 -0.82 -18.66 3.54
CA ASP A 28 -0.05 -18.01 2.49
C ASP A 28 0.21 -16.52 2.80
N THR A 29 -0.81 -15.80 3.27
CA THR A 29 -0.65 -14.38 3.62
C THR A 29 0.29 -14.18 4.81
N LYS A 30 0.26 -15.07 5.82
CA LYS A 30 1.22 -15.03 6.94
C LYS A 30 2.67 -15.21 6.48
N LEU A 31 2.91 -16.15 5.57
CA LEU A 31 4.26 -16.36 5.01
C LEU A 31 4.74 -15.11 4.29
N LYS A 32 3.93 -14.54 3.40
CA LYS A 32 4.26 -13.32 2.66
C LYS A 32 4.42 -12.09 3.56
N LEU A 33 3.59 -11.97 4.60
CA LEU A 33 3.71 -10.89 5.60
C LEU A 33 5.04 -11.00 6.35
N LYS A 34 5.42 -12.21 6.77
CA LYS A 34 6.69 -12.46 7.44
C LYS A 34 7.86 -12.11 6.54
N ASP A 35 7.85 -12.55 5.28
CA ASP A 35 8.89 -12.23 4.30
C ASP A 35 9.02 -10.71 4.07
N CYS A 36 7.90 -9.99 4.00
CA CYS A 36 7.91 -8.53 3.91
C CYS A 36 8.54 -7.87 5.15
N LEU A 37 8.15 -8.30 6.36
CA LEU A 37 8.70 -7.76 7.61
C LEU A 37 10.20 -8.03 7.73
N ASP A 38 10.65 -9.19 7.30
CA ASP A 38 12.06 -9.58 7.28
C ASP A 38 12.83 -8.77 6.22
N LEU A 39 12.27 -8.56 5.03
CA LEU A 39 12.84 -7.69 3.99
C LEU A 39 13.00 -6.24 4.50
N PHE A 40 11.98 -5.70 5.17
CA PHE A 40 12.07 -4.38 5.78
C PHE A 40 13.17 -4.30 6.84
N THR A 41 13.17 -5.26 7.78
CA THR A 41 14.06 -5.21 8.94
C THR A 41 15.52 -5.44 8.56
N ASN A 42 15.78 -6.44 7.69
CA ASN A 42 17.13 -6.94 7.41
C ASN A 42 17.76 -6.35 6.14
N THR A 43 16.98 -5.64 5.31
CA THR A 43 17.50 -5.09 4.05
C THR A 43 17.13 -3.63 3.87
N ILE A 44 15.82 -3.31 3.81
CA ILE A 44 15.38 -1.95 3.46
C ILE A 44 15.83 -0.95 4.52
N LEU A 45 15.46 -1.16 5.77
CA LEU A 45 15.77 -0.23 6.86
C LEU A 45 17.23 -0.29 7.32
N GLU A 46 18.06 -1.20 6.78
CA GLU A 46 19.50 -1.18 6.92
C GLU A 46 20.15 -0.19 5.94
N ARG A 47 19.59 -0.04 4.74
CA ARG A 47 20.16 0.76 3.65
C ARG A 47 19.54 2.14 3.52
N TRP A 48 18.25 2.28 3.84
CA TRP A 48 17.47 3.51 3.72
C TRP A 48 16.82 3.90 5.03
N THR A 49 16.56 5.20 5.20
CA THR A 49 15.85 5.74 6.36
C THR A 49 14.85 6.82 5.93
N PRO A 50 13.64 6.89 6.53
CA PRO A 50 12.74 8.03 6.34
C PRO A 50 13.18 9.26 7.16
N PHE A 51 14.11 9.10 8.10
CA PHE A 51 14.49 10.11 9.09
C PHE A 51 15.81 10.78 8.71
N VAL A 52 15.76 11.77 7.83
CA VAL A 52 16.93 12.54 7.39
C VAL A 52 17.28 13.59 8.46
N GLY A 53 18.57 13.69 8.80
CA GLY A 53 19.10 14.74 9.70
C GLY A 53 19.53 14.29 11.09
N ASN A 54 19.49 13.00 11.41
CA ASN A 54 20.19 12.45 12.55
C ASN A 54 21.62 12.05 12.12
N ASP A 55 22.62 12.73 12.65
CA ASP A 55 24.05 12.61 12.29
C ASP A 55 24.66 11.19 12.37
N ASP A 56 23.91 10.22 12.93
CA ASP A 56 24.38 8.84 13.10
C ASP A 56 24.03 7.89 11.92
N PHE A 57 23.28 8.34 10.91
CA PHE A 57 22.84 7.43 9.85
C PHE A 57 23.46 7.81 8.49
N GLN A 58 24.49 7.09 8.08
CA GLN A 58 24.99 7.05 6.70
C GLN A 58 24.04 6.29 5.77
N LYS A 59 22.72 6.47 5.96
CA LYS A 59 21.68 5.75 5.19
C LYS A 59 21.10 6.67 4.11
N HIS A 60 20.70 6.04 3.01
CA HIS A 60 20.01 6.71 1.93
C HIS A 60 18.58 7.10 2.33
N PHE A 61 18.03 8.10 1.66
CA PHE A 61 16.67 8.59 1.92
C PHE A 61 15.60 7.59 1.47
N LEU A 62 14.60 7.33 2.32
CA LEU A 62 13.45 6.49 2.04
C LEU A 62 12.15 7.29 2.03
N SER A 63 11.35 7.06 1.02
CA SER A 63 10.02 7.62 0.87
C SER A 63 9.02 6.55 0.45
N ILE A 64 7.73 6.84 0.55
CA ILE A 64 6.67 5.98 0.02
C ILE A 64 5.85 6.73 -1.04
N SER A 65 5.62 6.08 -2.18
CA SER A 65 4.61 6.54 -3.14
C SER A 65 3.23 6.08 -2.65
N TYR A 66 2.42 7.03 -2.20
CA TYR A 66 1.13 6.74 -1.61
C TYR A 66 -0.01 7.35 -2.43
N ASN A 67 -0.82 6.51 -3.03
CA ASN A 67 -1.94 6.89 -3.89
C ASN A 67 -3.32 6.54 -3.33
N GLY A 68 -3.41 6.08 -2.06
CA GLY A 68 -4.67 5.68 -1.43
C GLY A 68 -5.27 4.36 -1.93
N GLY A 69 -4.60 3.66 -2.84
CA GLY A 69 -5.00 2.34 -3.33
C GLY A 69 -4.81 1.26 -2.27
N LYS A 70 -5.56 0.16 -2.38
CA LYS A 70 -5.52 -0.98 -1.43
C LYS A 70 -4.13 -1.57 -1.23
N ASP A 71 -3.35 -1.66 -2.30
CA ASP A 71 -2.00 -2.21 -2.27
C ASP A 71 -1.03 -1.29 -1.52
N CYS A 72 -1.12 0.03 -1.77
CA CYS A 72 -0.37 1.03 -1.01
C CYS A 72 -0.79 1.09 0.47
N GLN A 73 -2.06 0.81 0.76
CA GLN A 73 -2.57 0.77 2.13
C GLN A 73 -1.97 -0.40 2.91
N VAL A 74 -1.96 -1.60 2.32
CA VAL A 74 -1.28 -2.77 2.91
C VAL A 74 0.20 -2.49 3.13
N LEU A 75 0.88 -1.94 2.11
CA LEU A 75 2.29 -1.58 2.22
C LEU A 75 2.54 -0.57 3.35
N MET A 76 1.68 0.43 3.52
CA MET A 76 1.78 1.43 4.60
C MET A 76 1.72 0.76 5.97
N ILE A 77 0.77 -0.15 6.20
CA ILE A 77 0.61 -0.87 7.47
C ILE A 77 1.88 -1.67 7.79
N ILE A 78 2.39 -2.44 6.81
CA ILE A 78 3.60 -3.26 6.99
C ILE A 78 4.84 -2.39 7.23
N TYR A 79 4.96 -1.28 6.51
CA TYR A 79 6.05 -0.33 6.66
C TYR A 79 6.08 0.30 8.05
N LEU A 80 4.94 0.82 8.53
CA LEU A 80 4.83 1.41 9.86
C LEU A 80 5.10 0.37 10.98
N ALA A 81 4.60 -0.86 10.83
CA ALA A 81 4.90 -1.95 11.74
C ALA A 81 6.41 -2.23 11.83
N SER A 82 7.10 -2.20 10.68
CA SER A 82 8.55 -2.41 10.61
C SER A 82 9.34 -1.26 11.23
N LEU A 83 8.87 -0.02 11.06
CA LEU A 83 9.45 1.14 11.73
C LEU A 83 9.32 1.05 13.25
N TYR A 84 8.16 0.66 13.76
CA TYR A 84 7.97 0.44 15.20
C TYR A 84 8.92 -0.63 15.73
N LYS A 85 8.99 -1.78 15.06
CA LYS A 85 9.88 -2.88 15.45
C LYS A 85 11.35 -2.43 15.55
N LYS A 86 11.79 -1.54 14.68
CA LYS A 86 13.21 -1.12 14.60
C LYS A 86 13.54 0.16 15.35
N PHE A 87 12.61 1.10 15.43
CA PHE A 87 12.87 2.47 15.87
C PHE A 87 11.89 2.97 16.94
N ALA A 88 11.22 2.10 17.72
CA ALA A 88 10.20 2.49 18.68
C ALA A 88 10.64 3.63 19.61
N GLN A 89 11.83 3.55 20.20
CA GLN A 89 12.37 4.58 21.10
C GLN A 89 12.58 5.92 20.40
N LEU A 90 13.03 5.92 19.14
CA LEU A 90 13.21 7.14 18.35
C LEU A 90 11.86 7.77 18.01
N LEU A 91 10.88 6.96 17.63
CA LEU A 91 9.52 7.39 17.29
C LEU A 91 8.79 8.00 18.51
N GLU A 92 9.02 7.43 19.70
CA GLU A 92 8.45 7.94 20.96
C GLU A 92 9.09 9.27 21.38
N SER A 93 10.40 9.43 21.13
CA SER A 93 11.17 10.59 21.59
C SER A 93 11.08 11.81 20.68
N LYS A 94 10.61 11.68 19.45
CA LYS A 94 10.63 12.76 18.44
C LYS A 94 9.32 12.82 17.65
N ASP A 95 8.87 14.04 17.38
CA ASP A 95 7.77 14.29 16.41
C ASP A 95 8.32 14.14 14.98
N LEU A 96 8.19 12.92 14.45
CA LEU A 96 8.66 12.53 13.13
C LEU A 96 7.49 12.32 12.17
N LYS A 97 7.73 12.57 10.88
CA LYS A 97 6.79 12.33 9.80
C LYS A 97 7.37 11.36 8.78
N ILE A 98 6.50 10.62 8.11
CA ILE A 98 6.89 9.73 7.01
C ILE A 98 6.91 10.52 5.71
N PRO A 99 8.06 10.62 5.03
CA PRO A 99 8.12 11.20 3.70
C PRO A 99 7.28 10.38 2.73
N ALA A 100 6.30 11.01 2.12
CA ALA A 100 5.40 10.38 1.17
C ALA A 100 5.23 11.26 -0.07
N VAL A 101 5.04 10.64 -1.23
CA VAL A 101 4.71 11.34 -2.48
C VAL A 101 3.42 10.80 -3.07
N TYR A 102 2.53 11.71 -3.43
CA TYR A 102 1.40 11.42 -4.28
C TYR A 102 1.68 11.94 -5.69
N LEU A 103 1.91 11.01 -6.60
CA LEU A 103 2.18 11.29 -8.01
C LEU A 103 0.84 11.54 -8.73
N LYS A 104 0.45 12.82 -8.84
CA LYS A 104 -0.81 13.22 -9.47
C LYS A 104 -0.63 13.30 -10.98
N ALA A 105 -0.82 12.16 -11.68
CA ALA A 105 -0.72 12.11 -13.15
C ALA A 105 -2.02 12.57 -13.88
N TYR A 106 -3.16 12.60 -13.18
CA TYR A 106 -4.49 12.99 -13.69
C TYR A 106 -5.40 13.38 -12.52
N ASP A 107 -6.58 13.91 -12.82
CA ASP A 107 -7.60 14.16 -11.81
C ASP A 107 -8.23 12.84 -11.35
N ASN A 108 -8.34 12.66 -10.06
CA ASN A 108 -8.86 11.45 -9.42
C ASN A 108 -10.27 11.65 -8.85
N PHE A 109 -10.91 10.57 -8.44
CA PHE A 109 -12.17 10.61 -7.70
C PHE A 109 -12.04 11.47 -6.44
N SER A 110 -13.09 12.23 -6.12
CA SER A 110 -13.13 13.04 -4.89
C SER A 110 -12.99 12.21 -3.63
N GLU A 111 -13.60 11.02 -3.61
CA GLU A 111 -13.51 10.03 -2.52
C GLU A 111 -12.09 9.56 -2.28
N LEU A 112 -11.34 9.32 -3.36
CA LEU A 112 -9.94 8.91 -3.26
C LEU A 112 -9.06 10.05 -2.74
N ILE A 113 -9.26 11.27 -3.23
CA ILE A 113 -8.53 12.46 -2.77
C ILE A 113 -8.84 12.72 -1.29
N GLY A 114 -10.10 12.62 -0.88
CA GLY A 114 -10.51 12.73 0.52
C GLY A 114 -9.79 11.70 1.39
N PHE A 115 -9.81 10.43 0.97
CA PHE A 115 -9.14 9.35 1.68
C PHE A 115 -7.61 9.56 1.81
N ILE A 116 -6.94 10.06 0.76
CA ILE A 116 -5.51 10.39 0.83
C ILE A 116 -5.23 11.49 1.88
N GLN A 117 -6.11 12.50 1.99
CA GLN A 117 -5.96 13.56 3.00
C GLN A 117 -6.21 13.04 4.44
N GLU A 118 -7.19 12.17 4.62
CA GLU A 118 -7.42 11.48 5.90
C GLU A 118 -6.21 10.63 6.29
N SER A 119 -5.68 9.86 5.35
CA SER A 119 -4.48 9.02 5.54
C SER A 119 -3.24 9.84 5.91
N LYS A 120 -3.09 11.04 5.35
CA LYS A 120 -2.01 11.98 5.72
C LYS A 120 -2.01 12.25 7.22
N SER A 121 -3.17 12.48 7.80
CA SER A 121 -3.31 12.73 9.24
C SER A 121 -3.17 11.45 10.06
N LEU A 122 -3.80 10.35 9.60
CA LEU A 122 -3.84 9.07 10.29
C LEU A 122 -2.43 8.45 10.47
N TYR A 123 -1.58 8.55 9.44
CA TYR A 123 -0.25 7.96 9.41
C TYR A 123 0.89 8.98 9.58
N ASN A 124 0.56 10.22 9.90
CA ASN A 124 1.52 11.32 10.11
C ASN A 124 2.47 11.49 8.91
N LEU A 125 1.91 11.64 7.69
CA LEU A 125 2.70 11.75 6.46
C LEU A 125 3.14 13.19 6.19
N ASP A 126 4.41 13.36 5.80
CA ASP A 126 4.89 14.53 5.06
C ASP A 126 4.61 14.30 3.57
N LEU A 127 3.35 14.54 3.18
CA LEU A 127 2.84 14.22 1.85
C LEU A 127 3.15 15.33 0.85
N TYR A 128 4.04 15.05 -0.08
CA TYR A 128 4.31 15.88 -1.24
C TYR A 128 3.34 15.52 -2.37
N VAL A 129 2.58 16.49 -2.86
CA VAL A 129 1.67 16.32 -4.00
C VAL A 129 2.29 16.99 -5.21
N THR A 130 2.54 16.23 -6.25
CA THR A 130 3.16 16.74 -7.48
C THR A 130 2.19 17.59 -8.30
N LYS A 131 2.70 18.49 -9.13
CA LYS A 131 1.91 19.50 -9.85
C LYS A 131 1.77 19.21 -11.34
N THR A 132 2.65 18.35 -11.89
CA THR A 132 2.68 18.05 -13.33
C THR A 132 1.81 16.83 -13.63
N ASN A 133 1.33 16.73 -14.88
CA ASN A 133 0.50 15.61 -15.34
C ASN A 133 1.31 14.56 -16.13
N CYS A 134 2.63 14.75 -16.28
CA CYS A 134 3.53 13.78 -16.88
C CYS A 134 4.25 12.99 -15.79
N MET A 135 4.20 11.67 -15.84
CA MET A 135 4.79 10.81 -14.80
C MET A 135 6.30 11.05 -14.64
N GLU A 136 7.03 11.22 -15.74
CA GLU A 136 8.47 11.46 -15.72
C GLU A 136 8.81 12.81 -15.05
N ASP A 137 8.10 13.87 -15.45
CA ASP A 137 8.28 15.20 -14.87
C ASP A 137 7.87 15.25 -13.40
N THR A 138 6.81 14.53 -13.05
CA THR A 138 6.30 14.35 -11.69
C THR A 138 7.36 13.70 -10.77
N LEU A 139 7.99 12.65 -11.25
CA LEU A 139 9.09 11.98 -10.52
C LEU A 139 10.32 12.89 -10.40
N ARG A 140 10.67 13.60 -11.46
CA ARG A 140 11.79 14.56 -11.47
C ARG A 140 11.55 15.66 -10.46
N GLU A 141 10.38 16.31 -10.51
CA GLU A 141 9.96 17.35 -9.55
C GLU A 141 10.13 16.88 -8.10
N TYR A 142 9.64 15.67 -7.80
CA TYR A 142 9.75 15.12 -6.45
C TYR A 142 11.20 14.87 -6.04
N LEU A 143 11.97 14.19 -6.89
CA LEU A 143 13.36 13.85 -6.61
C LEU A 143 14.22 15.12 -6.43
N ASP A 144 14.03 16.13 -7.27
CA ASP A 144 14.72 17.42 -7.16
C ASP A 144 14.37 18.13 -5.85
N SER A 145 13.13 18.01 -5.37
CA SER A 145 12.70 18.56 -4.07
C SER A 145 13.37 17.86 -2.87
N ARG A 146 13.87 16.63 -3.05
CA ARG A 146 14.46 15.78 -2.00
C ARG A 146 15.96 15.58 -2.17
N GLN A 147 16.60 16.21 -3.15
CA GLN A 147 18.04 16.08 -3.34
C GLN A 147 18.79 16.56 -2.09
N SER A 148 19.41 15.62 -1.41
CA SER A 148 20.43 15.89 -0.41
C SER A 148 21.75 16.26 -1.10
N LYS A 149 22.56 17.09 -0.45
CA LYS A 149 23.85 17.59 -0.98
C LYS A 149 24.90 16.50 -1.28
N ASN A 150 24.62 15.22 -1.02
CA ASN A 150 25.61 14.14 -0.92
C ASN A 150 25.43 12.99 -1.94
N ASN A 151 24.78 13.14 -3.09
CA ASN A 151 24.59 12.07 -4.11
C ASN A 151 23.95 10.76 -3.55
N GLU A 152 23.06 10.85 -2.57
CA GLU A 152 22.41 9.71 -1.96
C GLU A 152 21.39 9.07 -2.90
N THR A 153 21.38 7.75 -2.97
CA THR A 153 20.38 7.03 -3.77
C THR A 153 19.04 7.02 -3.04
N ILE A 154 18.05 7.74 -3.57
CA ILE A 154 16.69 7.75 -3.02
C ILE A 154 16.04 6.40 -3.26
N GLY A 155 15.44 5.81 -2.22
CA GLY A 155 14.54 4.66 -2.29
C GLY A 155 13.08 5.12 -2.22
N ILE A 156 12.24 4.60 -3.11
CA ILE A 156 10.80 4.83 -3.06
C ILE A 156 10.08 3.49 -2.94
N LEU A 157 9.33 3.35 -1.84
CA LEU A 157 8.44 2.23 -1.60
C LEU A 157 7.23 2.32 -2.54
N LEU A 158 6.93 1.24 -3.24
CA LEU A 158 5.85 1.14 -4.22
C LEU A 158 4.94 -0.04 -3.86
N GLY A 159 3.63 0.16 -3.88
CA GLY A 159 2.63 -0.90 -3.70
C GLY A 159 2.41 -1.73 -4.98
N THR A 160 3.45 -2.00 -5.75
CA THR A 160 3.39 -2.76 -6.99
C THR A 160 3.42 -4.25 -6.70
N ARG A 161 2.60 -5.02 -7.43
CA ARG A 161 2.57 -6.49 -7.39
C ARG A 161 3.05 -7.07 -8.72
N GLN A 162 3.50 -8.33 -8.73
CA GLN A 162 3.94 -9.00 -9.96
C GLN A 162 2.82 -9.10 -11.00
N SER A 163 1.56 -9.21 -10.56
CA SER A 163 0.38 -9.19 -11.43
C SER A 163 0.19 -7.87 -12.21
N ASP A 164 0.78 -6.77 -11.72
CA ASP A 164 0.71 -5.46 -12.40
C ASP A 164 1.69 -5.37 -13.58
N ALA A 165 2.65 -6.31 -13.68
CA ALA A 165 3.64 -6.36 -14.77
C ALA A 165 3.19 -7.31 -15.87
N ILE A 166 2.95 -6.75 -17.06
CA ILE A 166 2.65 -7.53 -18.25
C ILE A 166 3.97 -7.92 -18.90
N ASN A 167 4.26 -9.22 -18.96
CA ASN A 167 5.37 -9.80 -19.74
C ASN A 167 6.82 -9.61 -19.22
N TYR A 168 7.04 -9.15 -17.99
CA TYR A 168 8.38 -9.16 -17.42
C TYR A 168 8.38 -9.46 -15.91
N LYS A 169 9.48 -10.05 -15.44
CA LYS A 169 9.68 -10.31 -14.02
C LYS A 169 10.29 -9.09 -13.34
N MET A 170 9.67 -8.63 -12.27
CA MET A 170 10.20 -7.57 -11.42
C MET A 170 11.02 -8.15 -10.26
N GLU A 171 11.90 -7.32 -9.71
CA GLU A 171 12.64 -7.62 -8.47
C GLU A 171 12.12 -6.76 -7.32
N ALA A 172 12.20 -7.28 -6.10
CA ALA A 172 11.74 -6.56 -4.92
C ALA A 172 12.48 -5.21 -4.72
N ILE A 173 13.75 -5.14 -5.13
CA ILE A 173 14.57 -3.90 -5.10
C ILE A 173 15.32 -3.80 -6.42
N GLN A 174 14.99 -2.80 -7.23
CA GLN A 174 15.61 -2.59 -8.53
C GLN A 174 15.69 -1.11 -8.90
N PRO A 175 16.67 -0.68 -9.69
CA PRO A 175 16.72 0.68 -10.21
C PRO A 175 15.56 0.96 -11.18
N THR A 176 15.28 2.24 -11.38
CA THR A 176 14.40 2.69 -12.47
C THR A 176 14.99 2.41 -13.84
N ASP A 177 14.13 2.32 -14.84
CA ASP A 177 14.52 2.14 -16.22
C ASP A 177 15.31 3.35 -16.75
N LYS A 178 16.11 3.13 -17.82
CA LYS A 178 17.08 4.15 -18.33
C LYS A 178 16.45 5.50 -18.68
N ASN A 179 15.18 5.51 -19.06
CA ASN A 179 14.46 6.71 -19.52
C ASN A 179 13.80 7.49 -18.36
N TYR A 180 13.82 6.94 -17.14
CA TYR A 180 13.22 7.57 -15.96
C TYR A 180 14.28 8.23 -15.07
N PRO A 181 13.89 9.21 -14.26
CA PRO A 181 14.75 9.74 -13.19
C PRO A 181 15.28 8.61 -12.32
N LYS A 182 16.54 8.71 -11.89
CA LYS A 182 17.23 7.63 -11.18
C LYS A 182 16.81 7.58 -9.71
N PHE A 183 16.23 6.48 -9.29
CA PHE A 183 15.99 6.10 -7.89
C PHE A 183 15.88 4.58 -7.77
N MET A 184 15.84 4.05 -6.55
CA MET A 184 15.59 2.63 -6.31
C MET A 184 14.10 2.38 -6.08
N ARG A 185 13.48 1.58 -6.95
CA ARG A 185 12.13 1.03 -6.73
C ARG A 185 12.23 -0.07 -5.69
N ILE A 186 11.44 0.05 -4.63
CA ILE A 186 11.39 -0.90 -3.53
C ILE A 186 9.95 -1.39 -3.43
N GLN A 187 9.74 -2.68 -3.73
CA GLN A 187 8.44 -3.31 -3.99
C GLN A 187 8.21 -4.49 -3.03
N PRO A 188 7.98 -4.24 -1.71
CA PRO A 188 7.98 -5.29 -0.70
C PRO A 188 6.84 -6.29 -0.84
N ILE A 189 5.71 -5.88 -1.45
CA ILE A 189 4.52 -6.73 -1.63
C ILE A 189 4.43 -7.33 -3.05
N LEU A 190 5.57 -7.45 -3.74
CA LEU A 190 5.62 -7.87 -5.14
C LEU A 190 4.94 -9.23 -5.38
N ASP A 191 5.13 -10.19 -4.48
CA ASP A 191 4.59 -11.55 -4.59
C ASP A 191 3.18 -11.72 -4.00
N TRP A 192 2.54 -10.62 -3.57
CA TRP A 192 1.20 -10.68 -3.03
C TRP A 192 0.15 -10.79 -4.14
N THR A 193 -0.82 -11.67 -3.94
CA THR A 193 -2.02 -11.76 -4.77
C THR A 193 -3.10 -10.79 -4.28
N LEU A 194 -4.12 -10.54 -5.10
CA LEU A 194 -5.29 -9.76 -4.70
C LEU A 194 -5.95 -10.33 -3.44
N LYS A 195 -5.99 -11.66 -3.31
CA LYS A 195 -6.51 -12.36 -2.13
C LYS A 195 -5.71 -12.04 -0.87
N ASN A 196 -4.37 -12.03 -0.95
CA ASN A 196 -3.53 -11.68 0.20
C ASN A 196 -3.78 -10.23 0.64
N VAL A 197 -3.84 -9.31 -0.32
CA VAL A 197 -4.10 -7.88 -0.05
C VAL A 197 -5.40 -7.71 0.71
N TRP A 198 -6.51 -8.28 0.22
CA TRP A 198 -7.80 -8.15 0.88
C TRP A 198 -7.90 -8.92 2.20
N SER A 199 -7.33 -10.13 2.27
CA SER A 199 -7.28 -10.91 3.51
C SER A 199 -6.64 -10.09 4.64
N PHE A 200 -5.51 -9.47 4.37
CA PHE A 200 -4.80 -8.68 5.37
C PHE A 200 -5.48 -7.33 5.65
N LEU A 201 -5.90 -6.61 4.59
CA LEU A 201 -6.47 -5.27 4.73
C LEU A 201 -7.81 -5.28 5.50
N LEU A 202 -8.70 -6.22 5.19
CA LEU A 202 -9.98 -6.35 5.91
C LEU A 202 -9.77 -6.78 7.36
N PHE A 203 -8.85 -7.72 7.63
CA PHE A 203 -8.48 -8.09 8.99
C PHE A 203 -7.93 -6.91 9.79
N SER A 204 -7.14 -6.05 9.14
CA SER A 204 -6.51 -4.91 9.81
C SER A 204 -7.50 -3.94 10.42
N ASN A 205 -8.70 -3.86 9.88
CA ASN A 205 -9.71 -2.85 10.18
C ASN A 205 -9.20 -1.40 10.00
N GLU A 206 -8.11 -1.22 9.25
CA GLU A 206 -7.65 0.10 8.83
C GLU A 206 -8.54 0.64 7.70
N PRO A 207 -8.76 1.94 7.64
CA PRO A 207 -9.61 2.52 6.61
C PRO A 207 -9.05 2.29 5.21
N HIS A 208 -9.93 2.17 4.24
CA HIS A 208 -9.63 2.09 2.82
C HIS A 208 -10.64 2.91 2.01
N CYS A 209 -10.29 3.26 0.78
CA CYS A 209 -11.15 4.10 -0.05
C CYS A 209 -12.55 3.49 -0.22
N SER A 210 -13.59 4.30 0.00
CA SER A 210 -14.99 3.87 -0.05
C SER A 210 -15.44 3.33 -1.41
N LEU A 211 -14.75 3.72 -2.50
CA LEU A 211 -15.03 3.23 -3.84
C LEU A 211 -14.93 1.70 -3.95
N TYR A 212 -14.07 1.06 -3.15
CA TYR A 212 -13.99 -0.40 -3.13
C TYR A 212 -15.28 -1.06 -2.65
N LYS A 213 -16.08 -0.41 -1.79
CA LYS A 213 -17.40 -0.88 -1.37
C LYS A 213 -18.43 -0.84 -2.51
N LEU A 214 -18.17 -0.02 -3.54
CA LEU A 214 -19.05 0.19 -4.69
C LEU A 214 -18.65 -0.67 -5.91
N GLY A 215 -17.84 -1.70 -5.72
CA GLY A 215 -17.45 -2.63 -6.78
C GLY A 215 -16.23 -2.20 -7.60
N TYR A 216 -15.56 -1.12 -7.25
CA TYR A 216 -14.28 -0.78 -7.88
C TYR A 216 -13.18 -1.73 -7.41
N THR A 217 -12.33 -2.20 -8.30
CA THR A 217 -11.19 -3.09 -8.02
C THR A 217 -9.85 -2.42 -8.24
N SER A 218 -9.83 -1.38 -9.08
CA SER A 218 -8.71 -0.45 -9.27
C SER A 218 -9.22 0.98 -9.31
N LEU A 219 -8.38 1.94 -8.96
CA LEU A 219 -8.73 3.35 -8.87
C LEU A 219 -7.81 4.15 -9.82
N GLY A 220 -8.25 4.29 -11.05
CA GLY A 220 -7.59 5.04 -12.10
C GLY A 220 -8.29 6.38 -12.39
N LYS A 221 -8.13 6.86 -13.63
CA LYS A 221 -8.78 8.10 -14.10
C LYS A 221 -10.31 7.93 -14.10
N PRO A 222 -11.09 8.84 -13.49
CA PRO A 222 -12.54 8.70 -13.37
C PRO A 222 -13.29 8.50 -14.69
N SER A 223 -12.83 9.12 -15.77
CA SER A 223 -13.43 8.96 -17.12
C SER A 223 -13.18 7.59 -17.76
N GLU A 224 -12.30 6.77 -17.19
CA GLU A 224 -11.85 5.48 -17.74
C GLU A 224 -12.02 4.33 -16.74
N THR A 225 -12.53 4.63 -15.53
CA THR A 225 -12.66 3.65 -14.44
C THR A 225 -14.12 3.53 -14.03
N VAL A 226 -14.65 2.32 -14.09
CA VAL A 226 -16.01 1.96 -13.69
C VAL A 226 -15.97 0.82 -12.67
N PRO A 227 -17.05 0.59 -11.90
CA PRO A 227 -17.17 -0.62 -11.10
C PRO A 227 -16.92 -1.86 -11.95
N ASN A 228 -16.26 -2.87 -11.39
CA ASN A 228 -15.86 -4.05 -12.14
C ASN A 228 -17.11 -4.86 -12.58
N PRO A 229 -17.34 -5.12 -13.87
CA PRO A 229 -18.52 -5.83 -14.37
C PRO A 229 -18.65 -7.25 -13.79
N TRP A 230 -17.55 -7.92 -13.40
CA TRP A 230 -17.58 -9.23 -12.75
C TRP A 230 -18.23 -9.21 -11.35
N LEU A 231 -18.34 -8.04 -10.75
CA LEU A 231 -18.95 -7.81 -9.44
C LEU A 231 -20.41 -7.35 -9.55
N PHE A 232 -20.97 -7.28 -10.76
CA PHE A 232 -22.37 -6.92 -10.94
C PHE A 232 -23.28 -7.94 -10.23
N ASN A 233 -24.17 -7.43 -9.39
CA ASN A 233 -24.96 -8.24 -8.46
C ASN A 233 -26.19 -8.84 -9.15
N GLU A 234 -25.99 -9.78 -10.08
CA GLU A 234 -27.04 -10.57 -10.72
C GLU A 234 -27.09 -11.99 -10.15
N PRO A 235 -28.27 -12.58 -9.96
CA PRO A 235 -28.42 -13.95 -9.45
C PRO A 235 -27.67 -15.02 -10.27
N THR A 236 -27.39 -14.74 -11.54
CA THR A 236 -26.66 -15.61 -12.46
C THR A 236 -25.17 -15.41 -12.47
N ASN A 237 -24.64 -14.44 -11.72
CA ASN A 237 -23.21 -14.17 -11.65
C ASN A 237 -22.48 -15.34 -10.96
N PRO A 238 -21.58 -16.06 -11.67
CA PRO A 238 -20.89 -17.22 -11.10
C PRO A 238 -20.01 -16.87 -9.88
N ASN A 239 -19.56 -15.63 -9.76
CA ASN A 239 -18.81 -15.16 -8.59
C ASN A 239 -19.68 -15.11 -7.32
N LEU A 240 -21.01 -14.93 -7.46
CA LEU A 240 -21.94 -15.00 -6.35
C LEU A 240 -22.15 -16.44 -5.83
N GLN A 241 -22.05 -17.42 -6.73
CA GLN A 241 -22.24 -18.83 -6.37
C GLN A 241 -21.04 -19.42 -5.64
N ASN A 242 -19.84 -18.85 -5.85
CA ASN A 242 -18.58 -19.22 -5.20
C ASN A 242 -18.15 -18.22 -4.13
N GLY A 243 -19.05 -17.34 -3.71
CA GLY A 243 -18.79 -16.23 -2.78
C GLY A 243 -18.46 -16.68 -1.36
N GLU A 244 -17.39 -17.42 -1.17
CA GLU A 244 -16.71 -17.49 0.11
C GLU A 244 -16.09 -16.12 0.34
N LEU A 245 -16.70 -15.34 1.23
CA LEU A 245 -16.03 -14.23 1.91
C LEU A 245 -14.72 -14.77 2.46
N PHE A 246 -13.60 -14.24 2.02
CA PHE A 246 -12.26 -14.66 2.44
C PHE A 246 -12.03 -14.52 3.95
N ILE A 247 -12.94 -13.86 4.66
CA ILE A 247 -12.85 -13.60 6.10
C ILE A 247 -14.23 -13.81 6.70
N LYS A 248 -14.32 -14.74 7.64
CA LYS A 248 -15.56 -15.02 8.41
C LYS A 248 -16.04 -13.83 9.24
N GLU A 249 -15.19 -12.84 9.48
CA GLU A 249 -15.46 -11.66 10.30
C GLU A 249 -15.21 -10.39 9.49
N THR A 250 -16.12 -10.02 8.60
CA THR A 250 -16.15 -8.64 8.13
C THR A 250 -16.89 -7.79 9.16
N PRO A 251 -16.32 -6.63 9.57
CA PRO A 251 -16.95 -5.75 10.56
C PRO A 251 -18.30 -5.18 10.10
N GLU A 252 -18.62 -5.24 8.82
CA GLU A 252 -19.86 -4.73 8.26
C GLU A 252 -20.68 -5.87 7.62
N LYS A 253 -21.89 -6.09 8.16
CA LYS A 253 -22.92 -6.87 7.44
C LYS A 253 -23.40 -6.01 6.27
N ILE A 254 -22.97 -6.36 5.06
CA ILE A 254 -23.47 -5.72 3.85
C ILE A 254 -24.75 -6.48 3.46
N ASP A 255 -25.86 -5.76 3.37
CA ASP A 255 -27.07 -6.31 2.77
C ASP A 255 -26.88 -6.40 1.26
N VAL A 256 -26.53 -7.58 0.80
CA VAL A 256 -26.21 -7.86 -0.61
C VAL A 256 -27.45 -7.67 -1.51
N ALA A 257 -28.65 -7.69 -0.96
CA ALA A 257 -29.88 -7.58 -1.74
C ALA A 257 -30.14 -6.17 -2.32
N GLU A 258 -29.51 -5.13 -1.74
CA GLU A 258 -29.77 -3.74 -2.09
C GLU A 258 -28.67 -3.06 -2.91
N ILE A 259 -27.55 -3.75 -3.21
CA ILE A 259 -26.42 -3.17 -3.92
C ILE A 259 -26.32 -3.63 -5.37
N ALA A 260 -26.01 -2.71 -6.28
CA ALA A 260 -25.86 -3.00 -7.71
C ALA A 260 -24.56 -3.76 -8.03
N TYR A 261 -23.50 -3.54 -7.25
CA TYR A 261 -22.21 -4.21 -7.38
C TYR A 261 -21.73 -4.71 -6.03
N LEU A 262 -21.18 -5.92 -6.01
CA LEU A 262 -20.50 -6.46 -4.85
C LEU A 262 -19.23 -5.64 -4.57
N PRO A 263 -18.82 -5.51 -3.30
CA PRO A 263 -17.53 -4.88 -2.97
C PRO A 263 -16.34 -5.50 -3.69
N GLY A 264 -15.32 -4.69 -3.96
CA GLY A 264 -14.12 -5.09 -4.71
C GLY A 264 -13.38 -6.30 -4.14
N TRP A 265 -13.50 -6.57 -2.85
CA TRP A 265 -12.88 -7.73 -2.20
C TRP A 265 -13.56 -9.08 -2.46
N TYR A 266 -14.72 -9.08 -3.12
CA TYR A 266 -15.33 -10.31 -3.63
C TYR A 266 -14.65 -10.84 -4.90
N LEU A 267 -13.85 -10.02 -5.56
CA LEU A 267 -13.07 -10.46 -6.71
C LEU A 267 -11.92 -11.35 -6.24
N ILE A 268 -11.89 -12.58 -6.74
CA ILE A 268 -10.92 -13.61 -6.34
C ILE A 268 -9.80 -13.83 -7.35
N ASP A 269 -9.94 -13.29 -8.54
CA ASP A 269 -9.05 -13.51 -9.68
C ASP A 269 -8.33 -12.22 -10.08
N ASP A 270 -7.01 -12.20 -9.97
CA ASP A 270 -6.16 -11.06 -10.38
C ASP A 270 -6.23 -10.75 -11.88
N SER A 271 -6.73 -11.67 -12.70
CA SER A 271 -6.83 -11.50 -14.16
C SER A 271 -8.13 -10.80 -14.60
N LYS A 272 -9.06 -10.53 -13.69
CA LYS A 272 -10.38 -9.93 -13.94
C LYS A 272 -10.45 -8.54 -13.32
#